data_8aa2550413db97d93aadce241241d565
#
_entry.id   8aa2550413db97d93aadce241241d565
#
_cell.length_a   1.000
_cell.length_b   1.000
_cell.length_c   1.000
_cell.angle_alpha   90.00
_cell.angle_beta   90.00
_cell.angle_gamma   90.00
#
_symmetry.space_group_name_H-M   'P 1'
#
loop_
_entity.id
_entity.type
_entity.pdbx_description
1 polymer ?
#
loop_
_entity_poly.entity_id
_entity_poly.type
_entity_poly.pdbx_seq_one_letter_code
_entity_poly.pdbx_strand_id
1 'polypeptide(L)'
;MGAELNQKLFSAADNLRSKMDASEYKNYLLGLIFYKYLSDRLLEQVVLLADESLEEYDTVSKQTMLYRELLSDEESKEDLIATIVDILGYAIAPEYLFNVLADQAKQATFQLNDLNKAFVQLASTYNQFNGLFDDVDLQSKKLGTDEQQRNVTITEVIKKLNDVEVLGHDGDVIG
;
A
#
# COMPACT_ATOMS: atom_id res chain seq x y z
N MET A 1 20.79 2.67 -4.38
CA MET A 1 19.36 2.37 -4.39
C MET A 1 19.07 0.90 -4.17
N GLY A 2 19.58 0.01 -5.00
CA GLY A 2 19.31 -1.42 -4.89
C GLY A 2 19.72 -2.04 -3.56
N ALA A 3 20.92 -1.70 -3.07
CA ALA A 3 21.43 -2.27 -1.82
C ALA A 3 20.61 -1.80 -0.62
N GLU A 4 20.22 -0.52 -0.62
CA GLU A 4 19.40 0.04 0.46
C GLU A 4 17.99 -0.56 0.44
N LEU A 5 17.39 -0.69 -0.75
CA LEU A 5 16.08 -1.31 -0.91
C LEU A 5 16.12 -2.76 -0.44
N ASN A 6 17.13 -3.52 -0.86
CA ASN A 6 17.27 -4.92 -0.45
C ASN A 6 17.41 -5.05 1.05
N GLN A 7 18.16 -4.16 1.70
CA GLN A 7 18.34 -4.17 3.14
C GLN A 7 17.03 -3.91 3.88
N LYS A 8 16.24 -2.95 3.39
CA LYS A 8 14.94 -2.63 3.98
C LYS A 8 13.95 -3.77 3.81
N LEU A 9 13.93 -4.39 2.62
CA LEU A 9 13.07 -5.55 2.38
C LEU A 9 13.51 -6.73 3.25
N PHE A 10 14.80 -6.95 3.39
CA PHE A 10 15.33 -8.01 4.25
C PHE A 10 14.91 -7.78 5.71
N SER A 11 14.99 -6.54 6.18
CA SER A 11 14.54 -6.18 7.53
C SER A 11 13.03 -6.39 7.71
N ALA A 12 12.23 -6.04 6.69
CA ALA A 12 10.78 -6.25 6.75
C ALA A 12 10.43 -7.73 6.84
N ALA A 13 11.28 -8.60 6.30
CA ALA A 13 11.06 -10.04 6.34
C ALA A 13 11.42 -10.68 7.70
N ASP A 14 12.07 -9.95 8.61
CA ASP A 14 12.53 -10.51 9.89
C ASP A 14 11.41 -11.22 10.65
N ASN A 15 10.21 -10.61 10.67
CA ASN A 15 9.08 -11.18 11.39
C ASN A 15 8.48 -12.41 10.71
N LEU A 16 8.81 -12.63 9.44
CA LEU A 16 8.25 -13.74 8.67
C LEU A 16 9.21 -14.92 8.51
N ARG A 17 10.54 -14.67 8.58
CA ARG A 17 11.54 -15.71 8.30
C ARG A 17 11.47 -16.90 9.25
N SER A 18 11.14 -16.66 10.50
CA SER A 18 11.03 -17.74 11.50
C SER A 18 9.70 -18.48 11.40
N LYS A 19 8.76 -17.98 10.62
CA LYS A 19 7.39 -18.50 10.56
C LYS A 19 7.12 -19.30 9.30
N MET A 20 7.84 -19.04 8.23
CA MET A 20 7.60 -19.66 6.93
C MET A 20 8.88 -19.68 6.10
N ASP A 21 8.89 -20.45 5.02
CA ASP A 21 10.07 -20.53 4.15
C ASP A 21 10.18 -19.30 3.22
N ALA A 22 11.31 -19.23 2.52
CA ALA A 22 11.63 -18.07 1.69
C ALA A 22 10.64 -17.84 0.56
N SER A 23 10.13 -18.90 -0.05
CA SER A 23 9.16 -18.75 -1.15
C SER A 23 7.85 -18.16 -0.66
N GLU A 24 7.46 -18.47 0.57
CA GLU A 24 6.23 -17.98 1.17
C GLU A 24 6.36 -16.53 1.62
N TYR A 25 7.41 -16.19 2.39
CA TYR A 25 7.50 -14.80 2.90
C TYR A 25 7.77 -13.80 1.78
N LYS A 26 8.43 -14.21 0.69
CA LYS A 26 8.62 -13.34 -0.46
C LYS A 26 7.30 -12.95 -1.10
N ASN A 27 6.33 -13.87 -1.15
CA ASN A 27 5.00 -13.56 -1.68
C ASN A 27 4.31 -12.47 -0.86
N TYR A 28 4.40 -12.53 0.47
CA TYR A 28 3.86 -11.48 1.33
C TYR A 28 4.54 -10.15 1.07
N LEU A 29 5.87 -10.14 1.00
CA LEU A 29 6.61 -8.91 0.77
C LEU A 29 6.29 -8.31 -0.59
N LEU A 30 6.29 -9.12 -1.64
CA LEU A 30 6.01 -8.65 -2.99
C LEU A 30 4.59 -8.09 -3.11
N GLY A 31 3.61 -8.78 -2.54
CA GLY A 31 2.23 -8.31 -2.58
C GLY A 31 2.05 -7.00 -1.84
N LEU A 32 2.62 -6.89 -0.65
CA LEU A 32 2.50 -5.67 0.16
C LEU A 32 3.26 -4.50 -0.46
N ILE A 33 4.47 -4.74 -0.99
CA ILE A 33 5.26 -3.68 -1.60
C ILE A 33 4.61 -3.22 -2.92
N PHE A 34 4.00 -4.14 -3.66
CA PHE A 34 3.27 -3.77 -4.86
C PHE A 34 2.05 -2.91 -4.52
N TYR A 35 1.33 -3.26 -3.46
CA TYR A 35 0.20 -2.44 -3.00
C TYR A 35 0.67 -1.04 -2.60
N LYS A 36 1.80 -0.95 -1.89
CA LYS A 36 2.40 0.34 -1.55
C LYS A 36 2.72 1.15 -2.80
N TYR A 37 3.28 0.51 -3.83
CA TYR A 37 3.58 1.16 -5.10
C TYR A 37 2.32 1.73 -5.74
N LEU A 38 1.25 0.95 -5.80
CA LEU A 38 -0.02 1.42 -6.37
C LEU A 38 -0.58 2.60 -5.59
N SER A 39 -0.50 2.54 -4.27
CA SER A 39 -0.96 3.59 -3.38
C SER A 39 -0.17 4.89 -3.58
N ASP A 40 1.16 4.80 -3.55
CA ASP A 40 2.02 5.97 -3.68
C ASP A 40 1.92 6.61 -5.07
N ARG A 41 1.81 5.78 -6.11
CA ARG A 41 1.65 6.26 -7.48
C ARG A 41 0.34 7.01 -7.66
N LEU A 42 -0.75 6.52 -7.06
CA LEU A 42 -2.03 7.20 -7.10
C LEU A 42 -1.93 8.59 -6.49
N LEU A 43 -1.25 8.71 -5.36
CA LEU A 43 -1.10 10.00 -4.69
C LEU A 43 -0.33 11.01 -5.53
N GLU A 44 0.74 10.59 -6.19
CA GLU A 44 1.46 11.49 -7.10
C GLU A 44 0.56 11.95 -8.25
N GLN A 45 -0.24 11.05 -8.79
CA GLN A 45 -1.16 11.41 -9.88
C GLN A 45 -2.21 12.41 -9.39
N VAL A 46 -2.69 12.27 -8.17
CA VAL A 46 -3.65 13.22 -7.58
C VAL A 46 -3.04 14.63 -7.52
N VAL A 47 -1.78 14.74 -7.09
CA VAL A 47 -1.10 16.03 -7.04
C VAL A 47 -1.03 16.67 -8.43
N LEU A 48 -0.69 15.89 -9.44
CA LEU A 48 -0.60 16.37 -10.82
C LEU A 48 -1.98 16.80 -11.36
N LEU A 49 -3.02 16.03 -11.04
CA LEU A 49 -4.39 16.38 -11.48
C LEU A 49 -4.90 17.64 -10.79
N ALA A 50 -4.42 17.93 -9.59
CA ALA A 50 -4.77 19.14 -8.85
C ALA A 50 -3.96 20.36 -9.34
N ASP A 51 -3.10 20.17 -10.34
CA ASP A 51 -2.20 21.21 -10.87
C ASP A 51 -1.28 21.76 -9.77
N GLU A 52 -0.84 20.86 -8.88
CA GLU A 52 0.06 21.20 -7.78
C GLU A 52 1.45 20.60 -8.01
N SER A 53 2.41 21.03 -7.22
CA SER A 53 3.81 20.65 -7.33
C SER A 53 4.16 19.52 -6.39
N LEU A 54 4.89 18.51 -6.88
CA LEU A 54 5.43 17.45 -6.02
C LEU A 54 6.49 17.97 -5.07
N GLU A 55 7.07 19.14 -5.32
CA GLU A 55 7.99 19.77 -4.38
C GLU A 55 7.26 20.30 -3.15
N GLU A 56 6.05 20.84 -3.33
CA GLU A 56 5.22 21.31 -2.22
C GLU A 56 4.53 20.15 -1.51
N TYR A 57 4.07 19.16 -2.27
CA TYR A 57 3.42 17.95 -1.74
C TYR A 57 4.43 16.81 -1.74
N ASP A 58 5.45 16.96 -0.92
CA ASP A 58 6.64 16.09 -0.92
C ASP A 58 6.52 14.87 0.00
N THR A 59 5.40 14.71 0.69
CA THR A 59 5.16 13.54 1.55
C THR A 59 3.81 12.91 1.24
N VAL A 60 3.69 11.61 1.48
CA VAL A 60 2.42 10.91 1.31
C VAL A 60 1.35 11.46 2.25
N SER A 61 1.75 11.98 3.40
CA SER A 61 0.81 12.60 4.33
C SER A 61 0.16 13.85 3.73
N LYS A 62 0.96 14.75 3.17
CA LYS A 62 0.45 15.95 2.50
C LYS A 62 -0.41 15.60 1.29
N GLN A 63 0.01 14.62 0.52
CA GLN A 63 -0.70 14.15 -0.67
C GLN A 63 -2.05 13.54 -0.29
N THR A 64 -2.09 12.80 0.80
CA THR A 64 -3.34 12.20 1.29
C THR A 64 -4.34 13.27 1.74
N MET A 65 -3.85 14.31 2.41
CA MET A 65 -4.71 15.43 2.81
C MET A 65 -5.32 16.11 1.60
N LEU A 66 -4.51 16.34 0.55
CA LEU A 66 -5.00 16.91 -0.71
C LEU A 66 -6.06 16.01 -1.34
N TYR A 67 -5.81 14.72 -1.40
CA TYR A 67 -6.74 13.75 -1.97
C TYR A 67 -8.08 13.78 -1.24
N ARG A 68 -8.06 13.79 0.09
CA ARG A 68 -9.28 13.87 0.91
C ARG A 68 -10.02 15.17 0.67
N GLU A 69 -9.29 16.28 0.56
CA GLU A 69 -9.89 17.58 0.30
C GLU A 69 -10.61 17.59 -1.06
N LEU A 70 -9.97 17.06 -2.09
CA LEU A 70 -10.56 17.00 -3.43
C LEU A 70 -11.80 16.09 -3.44
N LEU A 71 -11.77 15.00 -2.70
CA LEU A 71 -12.92 14.08 -2.63
C LEU A 71 -14.06 14.60 -1.77
N SER A 72 -13.83 15.66 -1.00
CA SER A 72 -14.90 16.25 -0.18
C SER A 72 -15.89 17.08 -1.02
N ASP A 73 -15.54 17.40 -2.24
CA ASP A 73 -16.45 18.11 -3.17
C ASP A 73 -17.34 17.09 -3.86
N GLU A 74 -18.60 17.03 -3.45
CA GLU A 74 -19.55 16.06 -3.94
C GLU A 74 -19.84 16.21 -5.45
N GLU A 75 -19.69 17.41 -6.01
CA GLU A 75 -19.95 17.64 -7.42
C GLU A 75 -18.85 17.10 -8.33
N SER A 76 -17.59 17.17 -7.88
CA SER A 76 -16.44 16.78 -8.71
C SER A 76 -15.81 15.46 -8.33
N LYS A 77 -16.23 14.88 -7.22
CA LYS A 77 -15.64 13.65 -6.64
C LYS A 77 -15.66 12.47 -7.64
N GLU A 78 -16.80 12.23 -8.29
CA GLU A 78 -16.95 11.13 -9.24
C GLU A 78 -16.08 11.34 -10.47
N ASP A 79 -16.00 12.59 -10.95
CA ASP A 79 -15.17 12.93 -12.10
C ASP A 79 -13.68 12.74 -11.79
N LEU A 80 -13.27 13.11 -10.60
CA LEU A 80 -11.88 12.90 -10.17
C LEU A 80 -11.51 11.41 -10.17
N ILE A 81 -12.37 10.59 -9.57
CA ILE A 81 -12.13 9.15 -9.51
C ILE A 81 -12.11 8.56 -10.92
N ALA A 82 -13.04 8.95 -11.78
CA ALA A 82 -13.09 8.48 -13.16
C ALA A 82 -11.82 8.87 -13.92
N THR A 83 -11.31 10.07 -13.72
CA THR A 83 -10.07 10.54 -14.36
C THR A 83 -8.87 9.73 -13.88
N ILE A 84 -8.80 9.47 -12.59
CA ILE A 84 -7.72 8.63 -12.02
C ILE A 84 -7.76 7.23 -12.66
N VAL A 85 -8.94 6.63 -12.74
CA VAL A 85 -9.10 5.30 -13.33
C VAL A 85 -8.71 5.30 -14.81
N ASP A 86 -9.07 6.36 -15.54
CA ASP A 86 -8.71 6.48 -16.96
C ASP A 86 -7.18 6.51 -17.14
N ILE A 87 -6.48 7.19 -16.25
CA ILE A 87 -5.03 7.37 -16.37
C ILE A 87 -4.26 6.14 -15.84
N LEU A 88 -4.64 5.66 -14.66
CA LEU A 88 -3.90 4.60 -13.97
C LEU A 88 -4.47 3.21 -14.17
N GLY A 89 -5.75 3.10 -14.49
CA GLY A 89 -6.44 1.82 -14.57
C GLY A 89 -7.01 1.33 -13.24
N TYR A 90 -6.90 2.13 -12.18
CA TYR A 90 -7.43 1.79 -10.85
C TYR A 90 -7.57 3.06 -10.02
N ALA A 91 -8.25 2.93 -8.88
CA ALA A 91 -8.27 3.94 -7.83
C ALA A 91 -8.32 3.24 -6.48
N ILE A 92 -7.85 3.93 -5.44
CA ILE A 92 -7.86 3.45 -4.06
C ILE A 92 -8.47 4.55 -3.21
N ALA A 93 -9.46 4.20 -2.39
CA ALA A 93 -10.08 5.15 -1.47
C ALA A 93 -9.06 5.56 -0.39
N PRO A 94 -9.15 6.79 0.14
CA PRO A 94 -8.17 7.27 1.12
C PRO A 94 -7.97 6.36 2.32
N GLU A 95 -9.03 5.74 2.84
CA GLU A 95 -8.95 4.86 4.00
C GLU A 95 -8.17 3.57 3.74
N TYR A 96 -7.96 3.22 2.47
CA TYR A 96 -7.23 2.01 2.07
C TYR A 96 -5.84 2.30 1.52
N LEU A 97 -5.40 3.56 1.53
CA LEU A 97 -4.03 3.87 1.10
C LEU A 97 -3.02 3.20 2.04
N PHE A 98 -1.91 2.75 1.47
CA PHE A 98 -0.89 2.05 2.25
C PHE A 98 -0.40 2.90 3.42
N ASN A 99 -0.12 4.17 3.19
CA ASN A 99 0.38 5.06 4.24
C ASN A 99 -0.65 5.28 5.35
N VAL A 100 -1.94 5.26 5.04
CA VAL A 100 -3.00 5.36 6.06
C VAL A 100 -3.01 4.10 6.93
N LEU A 101 -2.91 2.92 6.31
CA LEU A 101 -2.83 1.67 7.04
C LEU A 101 -1.55 1.62 7.89
N ALA A 102 -0.45 2.15 7.36
CA ALA A 102 0.83 2.21 8.09
C ALA A 102 0.75 3.15 9.29
N ASP A 103 0.05 4.29 9.16
CA ASP A 103 -0.17 5.18 10.30
C ASP A 103 -0.98 4.49 11.40
N GLN A 104 -2.00 3.72 11.00
CA GLN A 104 -2.76 2.92 11.97
C GLN A 104 -1.87 1.88 12.65
N ALA A 105 -0.95 1.27 11.90
CA ALA A 105 0.01 0.33 12.48
C ALA A 105 0.89 0.99 13.53
N LYS A 106 1.38 2.20 13.24
CA LYS A 106 2.19 2.97 14.19
C LYS A 106 1.42 3.35 15.45
N GLN A 107 0.13 3.60 15.31
CA GLN A 107 -0.76 3.98 16.43
C GLN A 107 -1.37 2.78 17.13
N ALA A 108 -1.02 1.56 16.70
CA ALA A 108 -1.56 0.31 17.21
C ALA A 108 -3.07 0.19 17.04
N THR A 109 -3.61 0.81 16.00
CA THR A 109 -5.04 0.73 15.65
C THR A 109 -5.30 -0.03 14.36
N PHE A 110 -4.24 -0.54 13.72
CA PHE A 110 -4.36 -1.29 12.47
C PHE A 110 -5.20 -2.57 12.66
N GLN A 111 -6.11 -2.81 11.72
CA GLN A 111 -6.93 -4.03 11.69
C GLN A 111 -6.60 -4.81 10.42
N LEU A 112 -6.25 -6.07 10.57
CA LEU A 112 -5.93 -6.96 9.46
C LEU A 112 -7.06 -7.02 8.43
N ASN A 113 -8.30 -6.96 8.90
CA ASN A 113 -9.47 -6.98 8.04
C ASN A 113 -9.53 -5.78 7.10
N ASP A 114 -9.00 -4.63 7.49
CA ASP A 114 -8.94 -3.45 6.61
C ASP A 114 -8.02 -3.69 5.42
N LEU A 115 -6.89 -4.34 5.65
CA LEU A 115 -5.98 -4.72 4.56
C LEU A 115 -6.64 -5.72 3.63
N ASN A 116 -7.34 -6.70 4.20
CA ASN A 116 -8.07 -7.68 3.41
C ASN A 116 -9.13 -7.01 2.53
N LYS A 117 -9.88 -6.06 3.09
CA LYS A 117 -10.88 -5.29 2.33
C LYS A 117 -10.22 -4.50 1.21
N ALA A 118 -9.06 -3.91 1.47
CA ALA A 118 -8.33 -3.15 0.46
C ALA A 118 -7.95 -4.04 -0.72
N PHE A 119 -7.41 -5.23 -0.46
CA PHE A 119 -7.05 -6.18 -1.50
C PHE A 119 -8.27 -6.65 -2.30
N VAL A 120 -9.35 -7.01 -1.59
CA VAL A 120 -10.57 -7.49 -2.22
C VAL A 120 -11.18 -6.40 -3.10
N GLN A 121 -11.26 -5.18 -2.61
CA GLN A 121 -11.82 -4.07 -3.37
C GLN A 121 -11.04 -3.84 -4.66
N LEU A 122 -9.72 -3.79 -4.57
CA LEU A 122 -8.88 -3.56 -5.75
C LEU A 122 -9.03 -4.69 -6.77
N ALA A 123 -8.94 -5.93 -6.32
CA ALA A 123 -8.98 -7.11 -7.20
C ALA A 123 -10.37 -7.32 -7.81
N SER A 124 -11.44 -7.03 -7.06
CA SER A 124 -12.81 -7.24 -7.55
C SER A 124 -13.29 -6.10 -8.46
N THR A 125 -12.76 -4.89 -8.27
CA THR A 125 -13.16 -3.73 -9.06
C THR A 125 -12.40 -3.63 -10.38
N TYR A 126 -11.12 -4.00 -10.38
CA TYR A 126 -10.24 -3.83 -11.53
C TYR A 126 -9.68 -5.19 -11.98
N ASN A 127 -10.13 -5.66 -13.13
CA ASN A 127 -9.82 -7.01 -13.64
C ASN A 127 -8.32 -7.30 -13.72
N GLN A 128 -7.50 -6.28 -13.98
CA GLN A 128 -6.05 -6.47 -14.10
C GLN A 128 -5.39 -6.94 -12.80
N PHE A 129 -6.07 -6.78 -11.68
CA PHE A 129 -5.56 -7.19 -10.37
C PHE A 129 -6.22 -8.48 -9.86
N ASN A 130 -7.07 -9.11 -10.67
CA ASN A 130 -7.76 -10.33 -10.27
C ASN A 130 -6.72 -11.43 -10.01
N GLY A 131 -6.73 -11.97 -8.81
CA GLY A 131 -5.81 -13.02 -8.40
C GLY A 131 -4.43 -12.54 -7.96
N LEU A 132 -4.15 -11.23 -8.08
CA LEU A 132 -2.81 -10.69 -7.79
C LEU A 132 -2.39 -10.90 -6.33
N PHE A 133 -3.34 -10.80 -5.41
CA PHE A 133 -3.07 -10.91 -3.99
C PHE A 133 -3.41 -12.28 -3.39
N ASP A 134 -3.67 -13.28 -4.24
CA ASP A 134 -4.06 -14.61 -3.77
C ASP A 134 -2.98 -15.27 -2.92
N ASP A 135 -1.71 -14.97 -3.19
CA ASP A 135 -0.58 -15.52 -2.44
C ASP A 135 -0.33 -14.79 -1.12
N VAL A 136 -1.03 -13.70 -0.87
CA VAL A 136 -0.97 -12.97 0.40
C VAL A 136 -2.12 -13.44 1.27
N ASP A 137 -1.94 -14.60 1.90
CA ASP A 137 -2.98 -15.19 2.73
C ASP A 137 -2.91 -14.63 4.14
N LEU A 138 -3.78 -13.67 4.43
CA LEU A 138 -3.82 -13.00 5.73
C LEU A 138 -4.45 -13.87 6.82
N GLN A 139 -5.02 -15.00 6.46
CA GLN A 139 -5.62 -15.96 7.40
C GLN A 139 -4.70 -17.14 7.69
N SER A 140 -3.49 -17.16 7.15
CA SER A 140 -2.56 -18.26 7.34
C SER A 140 -2.18 -18.42 8.80
N LYS A 141 -2.22 -19.66 9.29
CA LYS A 141 -1.78 -19.98 10.65
C LYS A 141 -0.28 -19.75 10.84
N LYS A 142 0.47 -19.67 9.77
CA LYS A 142 1.91 -19.37 9.84
C LYS A 142 2.15 -17.94 10.29
N LEU A 143 1.22 -17.02 10.06
CA LEU A 143 1.30 -15.66 10.58
C LEU A 143 1.01 -15.59 12.06
N GLY A 144 0.15 -16.47 12.55
CA GLY A 144 -0.26 -16.53 13.95
C GLY A 144 -1.38 -17.50 14.12
N THR A 145 -1.52 -18.08 15.33
CA THR A 145 -2.53 -19.09 15.62
C THR A 145 -3.92 -18.49 15.81
N ASP A 146 -3.99 -17.18 16.10
CA ASP A 146 -5.26 -16.47 16.21
C ASP A 146 -5.17 -15.16 15.45
N GLU A 147 -6.29 -14.47 15.29
CA GLU A 147 -6.39 -13.24 14.53
C GLU A 147 -5.51 -12.13 15.13
N GLN A 148 -5.44 -12.04 16.46
CA GLN A 148 -4.64 -11.02 17.11
C GLN A 148 -3.15 -11.20 16.80
N GLN A 149 -2.64 -12.43 16.85
CA GLN A 149 -1.25 -12.72 16.51
C GLN A 149 -0.95 -12.43 15.05
N ARG A 150 -1.85 -12.80 14.14
CA ARG A 150 -1.71 -12.51 12.72
C ARG A 150 -1.69 -11.00 12.48
N ASN A 151 -2.53 -10.27 13.20
CA ASN A 151 -2.59 -8.82 13.12
C ASN A 151 -1.25 -8.19 13.55
N VAL A 152 -0.69 -8.65 14.66
CA VAL A 152 0.61 -8.16 15.16
C VAL A 152 1.71 -8.42 14.12
N THR A 153 1.74 -9.62 13.56
CA THR A 153 2.76 -9.99 12.56
C THR A 153 2.72 -9.06 11.36
N ILE A 154 1.54 -8.86 10.77
CA ILE A 154 1.40 -8.00 9.59
C ILE A 154 1.63 -6.54 9.94
N THR A 155 1.19 -6.10 11.12
CA THR A 155 1.45 -4.73 11.59
C THR A 155 2.94 -4.41 11.54
N GLU A 156 3.79 -5.31 12.04
CA GLU A 156 5.23 -5.08 12.05
C GLU A 156 5.83 -5.06 10.65
N VAL A 157 5.33 -5.89 9.75
CA VAL A 157 5.77 -5.89 8.36
C VAL A 157 5.40 -4.56 7.68
N ILE A 158 4.16 -4.10 7.86
CA ILE A 158 3.69 -2.85 7.27
C ILE A 158 4.51 -1.66 7.77
N LYS A 159 4.80 -1.61 9.07
CA LYS A 159 5.60 -0.53 9.66
C LYS A 159 6.98 -0.45 9.00
N LYS A 160 7.62 -1.59 8.78
CA LYS A 160 8.95 -1.63 8.16
C LYS A 160 8.89 -1.30 6.67
N LEU A 161 7.89 -1.80 5.96
CA LEU A 161 7.73 -1.51 4.53
C LEU A 161 7.37 -0.04 4.28
N ASN A 162 6.76 0.63 5.25
CA ASN A 162 6.41 2.04 5.09
C ASN A 162 7.63 2.92 4.84
N ASP A 163 8.80 2.51 5.29
CA ASP A 163 10.04 3.26 5.10
C ASP A 163 10.73 2.93 3.77
N VAL A 164 10.18 1.98 3.00
CA VAL A 164 10.75 1.61 1.70
C VAL A 164 10.23 2.57 0.65
N GLU A 165 11.11 3.22 -0.08
CA GLU A 165 10.75 4.09 -1.19
C GLU A 165 10.54 3.24 -2.44
N VAL A 166 9.32 3.26 -3.00
CA VAL A 166 8.94 2.42 -4.14
C VAL A 166 8.84 3.21 -5.45
N LEU A 167 8.75 4.55 -5.37
CA LEU A 167 8.78 5.41 -6.54
C LEU A 167 10.14 6.07 -6.63
N GLY A 168 10.88 5.79 -7.69
CA GLY A 168 12.18 6.39 -7.91
C GLY A 168 12.04 7.69 -8.69
N HIS A 169 12.46 8.80 -8.09
CA HIS A 169 12.42 10.09 -8.76
C HIS A 169 13.59 10.29 -9.70
N ASP A 170 14.60 9.45 -9.61
CA ASP A 170 15.76 9.42 -10.50
C ASP A 170 15.66 8.30 -11.54
N GLY A 171 14.48 7.73 -11.71
CA GLY A 171 14.23 6.67 -12.66
C GLY A 171 14.46 5.27 -12.14
N ASP A 172 14.87 5.12 -10.90
CA ASP A 172 15.18 3.85 -10.29
C ASP A 172 14.02 3.36 -9.44
N VAL A 173 13.14 2.57 -10.03
CA VAL A 173 11.96 2.03 -9.38
C VAL A 173 12.07 0.52 -9.24
N ILE A 174 11.19 -0.04 -8.42
CA ILE A 174 11.02 -1.48 -8.30
C ILE A 174 10.34 -1.98 -9.57
N GLY A 175 10.96 -2.85 -10.25
CA GLY A 175 10.32 -3.30 -11.46
C GLY A 175 11.01 -4.37 -12.11
#